data_aac43a1416c3113e4307c8d2f3beb28b
#
_entry.id   aac43a1416c3113e4307c8d2f3beb28b
#
_cell.length_a   1.000
_cell.length_b   1.000
_cell.length_c   1.000
_cell.angle_alpha   90.00
_cell.angle_beta   90.00
_cell.angle_gamma   90.00
#
_symmetry.space_group_name_H-M   'P 1'
#
loop_
_entity.id
_entity.type
_entity.pdbx_description
1 polymer ?
#
loop_
_entity_poly.entity_id
_entity_poly.type
_entity_poly.pdbx_seq_one_letter_code
_entity_poly.pdbx_strand_id
1 'polypeptide(L)'
;NLGARSIISASIPKSMFEFARYANIDPDSFEELNTQYDIRDIELHADIFTEIGLGYSRPVTKDLTVGGRVKVLVGLGNLDAKIDQIYANVNTSDISSYQSWKVKTKGRLETSMKGLEFGYSSDGGYIDDIDFDSPGVSGYGFGIDLGASYNFLGCINVSAAILDLGFI
;
A
#
# COMPACT_ATOMS: atom_id res chain seq x y z
N ASN A 1 14.65 -15.04 15.94
CA ASN A 1 13.43 -15.11 15.17
C ASN A 1 13.70 -14.57 13.76
N LEU A 2 13.19 -15.27 12.76
CA LEU A 2 13.23 -14.86 11.36
C LEU A 2 11.79 -14.77 10.88
N GLY A 3 11.42 -13.69 10.24
CA GLY A 3 10.08 -13.47 9.73
C GLY A 3 10.11 -12.70 8.42
N ALA A 4 9.13 -12.95 7.56
CA ALA A 4 8.83 -12.11 6.41
C ALA A 4 7.53 -11.35 6.69
N ARG A 5 7.49 -10.08 6.30
CA ARG A 5 6.31 -9.22 6.44
C ARG A 5 5.98 -8.52 5.13
N SER A 6 4.72 -8.38 4.89
CA SER A 6 4.21 -7.48 3.86
C SER A 6 3.19 -6.54 4.50
N ILE A 7 3.28 -5.27 4.17
CA ILE A 7 2.35 -4.23 4.58
C ILE A 7 1.73 -3.69 3.29
N ILE A 8 0.42 -3.78 3.18
CA ILE A 8 -0.30 -3.23 2.04
C ILE A 8 -1.39 -2.32 2.58
N SER A 9 -1.41 -1.09 2.14
CA SER A 9 -2.46 -0.14 2.44
C SER A 9 -3.00 0.48 1.15
N ALA A 10 -4.32 0.64 1.08
CA ALA A 10 -4.98 1.28 -0.03
C ALA A 10 -6.00 2.29 0.50
N SER A 11 -5.98 3.49 -0.06
CA SER A 11 -6.99 4.52 0.15
C SER A 11 -7.77 4.70 -1.14
N ILE A 12 -9.06 4.40 -1.08
CA ILE A 12 -9.95 4.47 -2.24
C ILE A 12 -11.08 5.44 -1.90
N PRO A 13 -11.24 6.54 -2.64
CA PRO A 13 -12.26 7.52 -2.37
C PRO A 13 -13.66 6.99 -2.71
N LYS A 14 -14.67 7.54 -2.03
CA LYS A 14 -16.09 7.18 -2.25
C LYS A 14 -16.52 7.34 -3.71
N SER A 15 -16.02 8.37 -4.39
CA SER A 15 -16.30 8.64 -5.80
C SER A 15 -15.90 7.49 -6.74
N MET A 16 -14.91 6.69 -6.39
CA MET A 16 -14.54 5.49 -7.15
C MET A 16 -15.62 4.42 -7.08
N PHE A 17 -16.22 4.21 -5.91
CA PHE A 17 -17.33 3.26 -5.74
C PHE A 17 -18.61 3.75 -6.44
N GLU A 18 -18.86 5.06 -6.41
CA GLU A 18 -19.96 5.67 -7.16
C GLU A 18 -19.76 5.46 -8.66
N PHE A 19 -18.56 5.74 -9.18
CA PHE A 19 -18.22 5.48 -10.57
C PHE A 19 -18.38 4.00 -10.95
N ALA A 20 -17.83 3.07 -10.14
CA ALA A 20 -17.96 1.64 -10.38
C ALA A 20 -19.41 1.14 -10.39
N ARG A 21 -20.25 1.72 -9.53
CA ARG A 21 -21.69 1.43 -9.52
C ARG A 21 -22.36 1.85 -10.81
N TYR A 22 -22.02 3.04 -11.33
CA TYR A 22 -22.60 3.55 -12.59
C TYR A 22 -22.02 2.82 -13.82
N ALA A 23 -20.75 2.47 -13.82
CA ALA A 23 -20.13 1.72 -14.91
C ALA A 23 -20.71 0.30 -15.10
N ASN A 24 -21.37 -0.24 -14.07
CA ASN A 24 -21.98 -1.57 -14.09
C ASN A 24 -23.51 -1.56 -14.33
N ILE A 25 -24.08 -0.39 -14.65
CA ILE A 25 -25.49 -0.26 -15.04
C ILE A 25 -25.60 -0.51 -16.55
N ASP A 26 -26.65 -1.25 -16.94
CA ASP A 26 -26.95 -1.60 -18.32
C ASP A 26 -26.87 -0.37 -19.25
N PRO A 27 -26.11 -0.45 -20.37
CA PRO A 27 -25.97 0.67 -21.31
C PRO A 27 -27.29 1.24 -21.83
N ASP A 28 -28.34 0.43 -21.88
CA ASP A 28 -29.67 0.82 -22.36
C ASP A 28 -30.44 1.71 -21.34
N SER A 29 -29.95 1.84 -20.11
CA SER A 29 -30.55 2.70 -19.09
C SER A 29 -29.91 4.08 -18.97
N PHE A 30 -28.93 4.43 -19.82
CA PHE A 30 -28.30 5.75 -19.88
C PHE A 30 -29.12 6.74 -20.73
N GLU A 31 -30.29 7.10 -20.25
CA GLU A 31 -30.96 8.30 -20.74
C GLU A 31 -30.20 9.54 -20.26
N GLU A 32 -29.59 10.29 -21.17
CA GLU A 32 -29.03 11.63 -21.02
C GLU A 32 -27.93 11.80 -19.95
N LEU A 33 -26.72 11.35 -20.20
CA LEU A 33 -25.64 11.67 -19.25
C LEU A 33 -24.38 12.19 -19.92
N ASN A 34 -24.28 13.51 -20.07
CA ASN A 34 -23.00 14.21 -20.02
C ASN A 34 -22.49 14.17 -18.58
N THR A 35 -22.10 13.00 -18.09
CA THR A 35 -21.68 12.85 -16.71
C THR A 35 -20.17 12.95 -16.63
N GLN A 36 -19.73 13.86 -15.78
CA GLN A 36 -18.32 14.04 -15.49
C GLN A 36 -18.02 13.37 -14.13
N TYR A 37 -17.04 12.48 -14.15
CA TYR A 37 -16.52 11.86 -12.93
C TYR A 37 -15.14 12.43 -12.62
N ASP A 38 -14.99 12.94 -11.42
CA ASP A 38 -13.73 13.45 -10.89
C ASP A 38 -13.36 12.62 -9.64
N ILE A 39 -12.49 11.64 -9.85
CA ILE A 39 -12.03 10.73 -8.80
C ILE A 39 -10.63 11.20 -8.39
N ARG A 40 -10.43 11.50 -7.10
CA ARG A 40 -9.17 12.04 -6.58
C ARG A 40 -8.66 11.21 -5.42
N ASP A 41 -7.36 11.30 -5.21
CA ASP A 41 -6.68 10.78 -4.02
C ASP A 41 -6.82 9.25 -3.85
N ILE A 42 -6.52 8.49 -4.90
CA ILE A 42 -6.31 7.06 -4.80
C ILE A 42 -4.85 6.83 -4.43
N GLU A 43 -4.61 6.15 -3.32
CA GLU A 43 -3.27 5.80 -2.86
C GLU A 43 -3.16 4.30 -2.64
N LEU A 44 -2.07 3.73 -3.10
CA LEU A 44 -1.68 2.34 -2.87
C LEU A 44 -0.23 2.34 -2.38
N HIS A 45 -0.01 1.75 -1.24
CA HIS A 45 1.31 1.58 -0.66
C HIS A 45 1.52 0.11 -0.33
N ALA A 46 2.66 -0.45 -0.72
CA ALA A 46 3.03 -1.82 -0.43
C ALA A 46 4.51 -1.93 -0.10
N ASP A 47 4.80 -2.51 1.05
CA ASP A 47 6.15 -2.84 1.50
C ASP A 47 6.30 -4.34 1.69
N ILE A 48 7.45 -4.86 1.25
CA ILE A 48 7.85 -6.25 1.46
C ILE A 48 9.25 -6.25 2.05
N PHE A 49 9.38 -6.84 3.24
CA PHE A 49 10.66 -6.94 3.93
C PHE A 49 10.78 -8.21 4.76
N THR A 50 12.01 -8.60 5.03
CA THR A 50 12.35 -9.67 5.95
C THR A 50 12.90 -9.08 7.23
N GLU A 51 12.50 -9.62 8.37
CA GLU A 51 13.01 -9.25 9.69
C GLU A 51 13.84 -10.38 10.30
N ILE A 52 14.97 -10.01 10.88
CA ILE A 52 15.79 -10.86 11.73
C ILE A 52 15.84 -10.22 13.11
N GLY A 53 15.24 -10.88 14.11
CA GLY A 53 15.11 -10.31 15.43
C GLY A 53 15.76 -11.15 16.53
N LEU A 54 16.50 -10.49 17.42
CA LEU A 54 17.02 -11.07 18.64
C LEU A 54 16.37 -10.39 19.84
N GLY A 55 15.68 -11.16 20.67
CA GLY A 55 14.97 -10.65 21.84
C GLY A 55 15.44 -11.32 23.12
N TYR A 56 15.39 -10.57 24.20
CA TYR A 56 15.67 -11.03 25.53
C TYR A 56 14.62 -10.50 26.51
N SER A 57 14.16 -11.35 27.43
CA SER A 57 13.30 -10.96 28.52
C SER A 57 13.74 -11.56 29.84
N ARG A 58 13.53 -10.83 30.94
CA ARG A 58 13.87 -11.30 32.28
C ARG A 58 12.90 -10.77 33.33
N PRO A 59 12.64 -11.54 34.39
CA PRO A 59 11.98 -11.02 35.58
C PRO A 59 12.92 -10.02 36.29
N VAL A 60 12.41 -8.83 36.56
CA VAL A 60 13.08 -7.78 37.34
C VAL A 60 12.69 -7.90 38.81
N THR A 61 11.43 -8.24 39.06
CA THR A 61 10.90 -8.59 40.36
C THR A 61 10.11 -9.90 40.25
N LYS A 62 9.53 -10.36 41.38
CA LYS A 62 8.66 -11.55 41.38
C LYS A 62 7.43 -11.38 40.50
N ASP A 63 6.97 -10.13 40.34
CA ASP A 63 5.73 -9.80 39.67
C ASP A 63 5.95 -9.04 38.35
N LEU A 64 7.16 -8.50 38.10
CA LEU A 64 7.48 -7.71 36.89
C LEU A 64 8.49 -8.41 36.02
N THR A 65 8.11 -8.66 34.80
CA THR A 65 8.99 -9.10 33.70
C THR A 65 9.11 -8.01 32.66
N VAL A 66 10.34 -7.71 32.24
CA VAL A 66 10.60 -6.78 31.13
C VAL A 66 11.35 -7.50 30.02
N GLY A 67 11.13 -7.05 28.80
CA GLY A 67 11.79 -7.62 27.63
C GLY A 67 11.99 -6.59 26.52
N GLY A 68 12.92 -6.88 25.65
CA GLY A 68 13.16 -6.11 24.45
C GLY A 68 13.62 -7.00 23.32
N ARG A 69 13.44 -6.54 22.10
CA ARG A 69 13.90 -7.17 20.88
C ARG A 69 14.53 -6.13 19.98
N VAL A 70 15.65 -6.47 19.40
CA VAL A 70 16.32 -5.72 18.35
C VAL A 70 16.06 -6.44 17.04
N LYS A 71 15.72 -5.70 15.98
CA LYS A 71 15.42 -6.23 14.67
C LYS A 71 16.29 -5.56 13.61
N VAL A 72 16.80 -6.37 12.69
CA VAL A 72 17.35 -5.91 11.42
C VAL A 72 16.31 -6.19 10.36
N LEU A 73 15.98 -5.19 9.56
CA LEU A 73 15.03 -5.26 8.49
C LEU A 73 15.78 -5.25 7.16
N VAL A 74 15.37 -6.12 6.25
CA VAL A 74 15.93 -6.24 4.90
C VAL A 74 14.79 -6.04 3.92
N GLY A 75 14.74 -4.86 3.28
CA GLY A 75 13.74 -4.51 2.29
C GLY A 75 13.95 -5.30 1.00
N LEU A 76 12.88 -5.86 0.49
CA LEU A 76 12.84 -6.59 -0.78
C LEU A 76 12.15 -5.79 -1.87
N GLY A 77 11.21 -4.92 -1.49
CA GLY A 77 10.52 -4.04 -2.42
C GLY A 77 9.58 -3.08 -1.70
N ASN A 78 9.41 -1.93 -2.33
CA ASN A 78 8.43 -0.91 -1.98
C ASN A 78 7.71 -0.49 -3.25
N LEU A 79 6.42 -0.27 -3.14
CA LEU A 79 5.59 0.28 -4.20
C LEU A 79 4.72 1.38 -3.60
N ASP A 80 4.81 2.57 -4.16
CA ASP A 80 4.01 3.73 -3.80
C ASP A 80 3.33 4.25 -5.07
N ALA A 81 2.03 4.04 -5.17
CA ALA A 81 1.24 4.52 -6.30
C ALA A 81 0.22 5.54 -5.80
N LYS A 82 0.29 6.73 -6.34
CA LYS A 82 -0.66 7.80 -6.08
C LYS A 82 -1.28 8.29 -7.37
N ILE A 83 -2.61 8.24 -7.43
CA ILE A 83 -3.38 8.81 -8.52
C ILE A 83 -4.06 10.06 -7.97
N ASP A 84 -3.53 11.22 -8.37
CA ASP A 84 -4.03 12.53 -7.92
C ASP A 84 -5.43 12.79 -8.47
N GLN A 85 -5.68 12.38 -9.73
CA GLN A 85 -6.95 12.61 -10.37
C GLN A 85 -7.19 11.64 -11.54
N ILE A 86 -8.39 11.09 -11.61
CA ILE A 86 -8.97 10.46 -12.79
C ILE A 86 -10.19 11.29 -13.17
N TYR A 87 -10.12 11.92 -14.32
CA TYR A 87 -11.23 12.64 -14.91
C TYR A 87 -11.80 11.83 -16.06
N ALA A 88 -13.03 11.40 -15.94
CA ALA A 88 -13.75 10.68 -16.98
C ALA A 88 -14.96 11.52 -17.46
N ASN A 89 -15.05 11.75 -18.74
CA ASN A 89 -16.18 12.37 -19.39
C ASN A 89 -16.83 11.36 -20.32
N VAL A 90 -18.11 11.12 -20.11
CA VAL A 90 -18.92 10.21 -20.91
C VAL A 90 -19.87 11.06 -21.73
N ASN A 91 -19.69 11.04 -23.06
CA ASN A 91 -20.57 11.71 -24.00
C ASN A 91 -21.44 10.67 -24.71
N THR A 92 -22.74 10.84 -24.61
CA THR A 92 -23.70 10.08 -25.40
C THR A 92 -24.19 11.00 -26.55
N SER A 93 -23.96 10.64 -27.80
CA SER A 93 -24.48 11.41 -28.91
C SER A 93 -25.80 10.81 -29.38
N ASP A 94 -26.81 11.64 -29.57
CA ASP A 94 -28.18 11.27 -29.96
C ASP A 94 -28.33 10.58 -31.35
N ILE A 95 -27.24 10.48 -32.13
CA ILE A 95 -27.33 10.06 -33.54
C ILE A 95 -26.78 8.65 -33.80
N SER A 96 -26.05 8.10 -32.86
CA SER A 96 -25.55 6.74 -32.96
C SER A 96 -25.26 6.21 -31.56
N SER A 97 -25.66 4.99 -31.33
CA SER A 97 -25.45 4.27 -30.06
C SER A 97 -23.96 4.11 -29.63
N TYR A 98 -23.14 5.08 -29.99
CA TYR A 98 -21.72 5.11 -29.63
C TYR A 98 -21.49 6.04 -28.45
N GLN A 99 -21.13 5.45 -27.31
CA GLN A 99 -20.60 6.18 -26.17
C GLN A 99 -19.12 6.46 -26.41
N SER A 100 -18.71 7.72 -26.31
CA SER A 100 -17.31 8.09 -26.30
C SER A 100 -16.87 8.42 -24.90
N TRP A 101 -15.82 7.74 -24.44
CA TRP A 101 -15.21 7.97 -23.14
C TRP A 101 -13.91 8.75 -23.32
N LYS A 102 -13.80 9.87 -22.65
CA LYS A 102 -12.55 10.63 -22.56
C LYS A 102 -12.04 10.56 -21.14
N VAL A 103 -11.01 9.75 -20.93
CA VAL A 103 -10.39 9.58 -19.62
C VAL A 103 -9.03 10.29 -19.59
N LYS A 104 -8.82 11.12 -18.57
CA LYS A 104 -7.53 11.74 -18.28
C LYS A 104 -7.11 11.32 -16.88
N THR A 105 -5.93 10.77 -16.77
CA THR A 105 -5.37 10.35 -15.47
C THR A 105 -4.09 11.12 -15.20
N LYS A 106 -3.92 11.58 -13.98
CA LYS A 106 -2.69 12.15 -13.45
C LYS A 106 -2.31 11.39 -12.20
N GLY A 107 -1.11 10.86 -12.18
CA GLY A 107 -0.63 10.09 -11.03
C GLY A 107 0.89 9.97 -11.02
N ARG A 108 1.39 9.40 -9.95
CA ARG A 108 2.80 9.10 -9.73
C ARG A 108 2.93 7.67 -9.25
N LEU A 109 3.91 6.97 -9.79
CA LEU A 109 4.31 5.65 -9.36
C LEU A 109 5.77 5.71 -8.93
N GLU A 110 6.04 5.39 -7.69
CA GLU A 110 7.38 5.25 -7.13
C GLU A 110 7.57 3.81 -6.70
N THR A 111 8.70 3.24 -7.03
CA THR A 111 9.04 1.89 -6.61
C THR A 111 10.53 1.80 -6.30
N SER A 112 10.84 1.07 -5.24
CA SER A 112 12.19 0.73 -4.84
C SER A 112 12.27 -0.80 -4.79
N MET A 113 12.45 -1.41 -5.96
CA MET A 113 12.62 -2.84 -6.10
C MET A 113 13.81 -3.10 -7.01
N LYS A 114 14.79 -3.85 -6.50
CA LYS A 114 15.95 -4.22 -7.31
C LYS A 114 15.52 -5.21 -8.39
N GLY A 115 15.95 -4.94 -9.63
CA GLY A 115 15.64 -5.78 -10.79
C GLY A 115 14.34 -5.41 -11.50
N LEU A 116 13.67 -4.34 -11.13
CA LEU A 116 12.54 -3.80 -11.88
C LEU A 116 13.03 -2.72 -12.84
N GLU A 117 12.88 -2.96 -14.14
CA GLU A 117 13.24 -2.04 -15.20
C GLU A 117 12.01 -1.64 -15.98
N PHE A 118 11.89 -0.35 -16.27
CA PHE A 118 10.79 0.20 -17.08
C PHE A 118 11.30 0.51 -18.49
N GLY A 119 10.76 -0.16 -19.48
CA GLY A 119 10.93 0.21 -20.88
C GLY A 119 10.01 1.38 -21.22
N TYR A 120 10.56 2.39 -21.90
CA TYR A 120 9.79 3.53 -22.37
C TYR A 120 9.66 3.48 -23.87
N SER A 121 8.48 3.84 -24.36
CA SER A 121 8.23 3.95 -25.79
C SER A 121 9.25 4.88 -26.47
N SER A 122 9.49 4.69 -27.74
CA SER A 122 10.43 5.52 -28.54
C SER A 122 10.11 7.01 -28.48
N ASP A 123 8.87 7.37 -28.22
CA ASP A 123 8.41 8.75 -28.04
C ASP A 123 8.55 9.25 -26.59
N GLY A 124 9.01 8.39 -25.65
CA GLY A 124 9.21 8.71 -24.24
C GLY A 124 7.94 9.06 -23.46
N GLY A 125 6.76 8.82 -24.02
CA GLY A 125 5.48 9.29 -23.49
C GLY A 125 4.78 8.31 -22.55
N TYR A 126 5.09 7.03 -22.62
CA TYR A 126 4.47 5.99 -21.78
C TYR A 126 5.41 4.80 -21.58
N ILE A 127 5.14 4.04 -20.51
CA ILE A 127 5.83 2.78 -20.24
C ILE A 127 5.20 1.73 -21.15
N ASP A 128 5.99 1.10 -22.00
CA ASP A 128 5.55 0.08 -22.95
C ASP A 128 6.03 -1.33 -22.58
N ASP A 129 7.02 -1.43 -21.67
CA ASP A 129 7.52 -2.68 -21.16
C ASP A 129 7.87 -2.59 -19.68
N ILE A 130 7.71 -3.70 -18.96
CA ILE A 130 8.13 -3.84 -17.57
C ILE A 130 8.89 -5.15 -17.48
N ASP A 131 10.19 -5.07 -17.34
CA ASP A 131 11.05 -6.24 -17.18
C ASP A 131 11.36 -6.46 -15.69
N PHE A 132 11.41 -7.70 -15.29
CA PHE A 132 11.69 -8.12 -13.94
C PHE A 132 12.86 -9.09 -13.93
N ASP A 133 14.03 -8.55 -13.71
CA ASP A 133 15.26 -9.33 -13.48
C ASP A 133 15.32 -9.81 -12.02
N SER A 134 16.41 -10.41 -11.63
CA SER A 134 16.57 -11.04 -10.32
C SER A 134 16.23 -10.13 -9.15
N PRO A 135 15.25 -10.50 -8.30
CA PRO A 135 14.90 -9.72 -7.11
C PRO A 135 16.11 -9.64 -6.18
N GLY A 136 16.32 -8.48 -5.59
CA GLY A 136 17.42 -8.22 -4.69
C GLY A 136 17.03 -7.38 -3.50
N VAL A 137 18.00 -7.09 -2.64
CA VAL A 137 17.80 -6.21 -1.49
C VAL A 137 17.62 -4.78 -1.98
N SER A 138 16.51 -4.14 -1.60
CA SER A 138 16.19 -2.75 -1.93
C SER A 138 16.55 -1.77 -0.81
N GLY A 139 16.75 -2.26 0.43
CA GLY A 139 17.13 -1.42 1.56
C GLY A 139 17.38 -2.20 2.83
N TYR A 140 17.89 -1.49 3.83
CA TYR A 140 18.09 -2.02 5.18
C TYR A 140 17.46 -1.10 6.20
N GLY A 141 16.91 -1.68 7.23
CA GLY A 141 16.31 -0.96 8.33
C GLY A 141 16.66 -1.57 9.68
N PHE A 142 16.22 -0.90 10.71
CA PHE A 142 16.43 -1.29 12.09
C PHE A 142 15.17 -1.03 12.91
N GLY A 143 14.84 -1.96 13.81
CA GLY A 143 13.70 -1.81 14.70
C GLY A 143 13.98 -2.30 16.11
N ILE A 144 13.22 -1.77 17.07
CA ILE A 144 13.25 -2.17 18.47
C ILE A 144 11.81 -2.39 18.94
N ASP A 145 11.61 -3.51 19.66
CA ASP A 145 10.41 -3.78 20.44
C ASP A 145 10.76 -3.73 21.92
N LEU A 146 9.89 -3.15 22.73
CA LEU A 146 10.00 -3.12 24.18
C LEU A 146 8.69 -3.61 24.79
N GLY A 147 8.76 -4.37 25.86
CA GLY A 147 7.57 -4.87 26.53
C GLY A 147 7.78 -5.09 28.02
N ALA A 148 6.69 -4.98 28.76
CA ALA A 148 6.65 -5.30 30.20
C ALA A 148 5.36 -6.03 30.53
N SER A 149 5.44 -6.97 31.46
CA SER A 149 4.31 -7.70 32.01
C SER A 149 4.37 -7.67 33.52
N TYR A 150 3.27 -7.31 34.18
CA TYR A 150 3.13 -7.25 35.60
C TYR A 150 1.99 -8.12 36.09
N ASN A 151 2.31 -8.99 37.07
CA ASN A 151 1.33 -9.87 37.72
C ASN A 151 0.83 -9.19 38.99
N PHE A 152 -0.41 -8.71 38.94
CA PHE A 152 -1.02 -8.03 40.11
C PHE A 152 -1.75 -9.06 40.99
N LEU A 153 -1.31 -9.12 42.26
CA LEU A 153 -1.91 -10.00 43.29
C LEU A 153 -2.01 -11.50 42.90
N GLY A 154 -1.20 -11.97 41.97
CA GLY A 154 -1.20 -13.37 41.55
C GLY A 154 -2.43 -13.82 40.71
N CYS A 155 -3.36 -12.91 40.42
CA CYS A 155 -4.61 -13.25 39.71
C CYS A 155 -4.87 -12.38 38.47
N ILE A 156 -4.21 -11.22 38.32
CA ILE A 156 -4.36 -10.33 37.18
C ILE A 156 -3.00 -10.11 36.55
N ASN A 157 -2.89 -10.42 35.26
CA ASN A 157 -1.69 -10.13 34.49
C ASN A 157 -1.95 -8.97 33.54
N VAL A 158 -1.17 -7.89 33.70
CA VAL A 158 -1.25 -6.71 32.82
C VAL A 158 0.04 -6.63 32.03
N SER A 159 -0.07 -6.45 30.72
CA SER A 159 1.09 -6.30 29.84
C SER A 159 0.95 -5.09 28.93
N ALA A 160 2.08 -4.46 28.64
CA ALA A 160 2.20 -3.37 27.70
C ALA A 160 3.41 -3.59 26.79
N ALA A 161 3.28 -3.24 25.52
CA ALA A 161 4.38 -3.31 24.58
C ALA A 161 4.36 -2.12 23.62
N ILE A 162 5.54 -1.69 23.22
CA ILE A 162 5.78 -0.77 22.11
C ILE A 162 6.53 -1.58 21.06
N LEU A 163 5.97 -1.66 19.86
CA LEU A 163 6.48 -2.49 18.80
C LEU A 163 6.91 -1.62 17.62
N ASP A 164 7.86 -2.12 16.85
CA ASP A 164 8.26 -1.55 15.55
C ASP A 164 8.76 -0.09 15.64
N LEU A 165 9.45 0.26 16.72
CA LEU A 165 10.18 1.51 16.79
C LEU A 165 11.41 1.43 15.89
N GLY A 166 11.36 2.04 14.71
CA GLY A 166 12.47 1.96 13.76
C GLY A 166 12.16 2.58 12.43
N PHE A 167 12.96 2.20 11.43
CA PHE A 167 12.85 2.66 10.04
C PHE A 167 13.37 1.57 9.08
N ILE A 168 12.93 1.65 7.84
CA ILE A 168 13.42 0.84 6.72
C ILE A 168 13.56 1.72 5.48
#